data_3fc698ac467d3829e0fb4e295c7cfccb
#
_entry.id   3fc698ac467d3829e0fb4e295c7cfccb
#
_cell.length_a   1.000
_cell.length_b   1.000
_cell.length_c   1.000
_cell.angle_alpha   90.00
_cell.angle_beta   90.00
_cell.angle_gamma   90.00
#
_symmetry.space_group_name_H-M   'P 1'
#
loop_
_entity.id
_entity.type
_entity.pdbx_description
1 polymer ?
#
loop_
_entity_poly.entity_id
_entity_poly.type
_entity_poly.pdbx_seq_one_letter_code
_entity_poly.pdbx_strand_id
1 'polypeptide(L)'
;AADGTPLKDLINSTGALPGIKVDKGISPFNDSDEVLTGGLEDLDERCAEYFSLGAKFTKWRAVIKIGEGIPTQECIDANMKALADYAKIVQDNKMVPMVEPEVLMDGEHSAQTCFDVTANCLKTLFSMLAANGVNIRGTILKPNMVVSGTEAPVQAGVQEVAELTLKVLKENVPSELAGIAFLSGGQSDLLATEHLDAMNKIGGLPWPLSFSYGRALQQPALKAWMGQSDNLSLIHI
;
A
#
# COMPACT_ATOMS: atom_id res chain seq x y z
N ALA A 1 -4.02 -10.19 24.81
CA ALA A 1 -5.23 -10.98 25.01
C ALA A 1 -5.76 -10.84 26.43
N ALA A 2 -6.96 -11.36 26.71
CA ALA A 2 -7.59 -11.24 28.03
C ALA A 2 -6.79 -11.98 29.14
N ASP A 3 -5.99 -12.97 28.78
CA ASP A 3 -5.09 -13.73 29.65
C ASP A 3 -3.71 -13.07 29.85
N GLY A 4 -3.50 -11.86 29.31
CA GLY A 4 -2.23 -11.15 29.36
C GLY A 4 -1.25 -11.51 28.25
N THR A 5 -1.56 -12.47 27.36
CA THR A 5 -0.70 -12.82 26.22
C THR A 5 -0.55 -11.62 25.30
N PRO A 6 0.68 -11.19 24.95
CA PRO A 6 0.91 -10.13 23.96
C PRO A 6 0.28 -10.49 22.61
N LEU A 7 -0.37 -9.51 21.94
CA LEU A 7 -1.04 -9.76 20.66
C LEU A 7 -0.09 -10.27 19.58
N LYS A 8 1.16 -9.81 19.56
CA LYS A 8 2.19 -10.30 18.63
C LYS A 8 2.46 -11.80 18.78
N ASP A 9 2.42 -12.32 20.01
CA ASP A 9 2.66 -13.74 20.29
C ASP A 9 1.45 -14.58 19.87
N LEU A 10 0.24 -14.02 20.03
CA LEU A 10 -0.96 -14.64 19.50
C LEU A 10 -0.95 -14.71 17.98
N ILE A 11 -0.52 -13.64 17.27
CA ILE A 11 -0.34 -13.64 15.83
C ILE A 11 0.67 -14.73 15.42
N ASN A 12 1.84 -14.78 16.06
CA ASN A 12 2.85 -15.79 15.77
C ASN A 12 2.35 -17.23 15.99
N SER A 13 1.50 -17.46 17.00
CA SER A 13 0.96 -18.80 17.27
C SER A 13 0.05 -19.33 16.16
N THR A 14 -0.50 -18.46 15.33
CA THR A 14 -1.28 -18.86 14.13
C THR A 14 -0.43 -19.14 12.89
N GLY A 15 0.90 -18.95 12.98
CA GLY A 15 1.82 -19.03 11.85
C GLY A 15 1.92 -17.72 11.03
N ALA A 16 1.18 -16.69 11.38
CA ALA A 16 1.27 -15.38 10.74
C ALA A 16 2.47 -14.58 11.27
N LEU A 17 3.06 -13.75 10.41
CA LEU A 17 4.18 -12.88 10.78
C LEU A 17 3.66 -11.51 11.21
N PRO A 18 4.06 -10.98 12.38
CA PRO A 18 3.67 -9.63 12.79
C PRO A 18 4.45 -8.57 12.03
N GLY A 19 3.76 -7.49 11.67
CA GLY A 19 4.34 -6.30 11.07
C GLY A 19 3.82 -5.03 11.70
N ILE A 20 4.43 -3.88 11.37
CA ILE A 20 4.08 -2.59 11.95
C ILE A 20 4.13 -1.47 10.91
N LYS A 21 3.14 -0.54 10.99
CA LYS A 21 3.17 0.72 10.27
C LYS A 21 4.14 1.68 10.96
N VAL A 22 5.11 2.24 10.22
CA VAL A 22 6.18 3.05 10.78
C VAL A 22 6.18 4.51 10.36
N ASP A 23 5.41 4.89 9.33
CA ASP A 23 5.24 6.30 8.98
C ASP A 23 4.49 7.07 10.08
N LYS A 24 4.79 8.35 10.25
CA LYS A 24 4.19 9.24 11.27
C LYS A 24 3.07 10.13 10.73
N GLY A 25 2.55 9.82 9.54
CA GLY A 25 1.46 10.57 8.91
C GLY A 25 1.96 11.58 7.88
N ILE A 26 1.04 12.40 7.39
CA ILE A 26 1.27 13.36 6.30
C ILE A 26 1.26 14.80 6.81
N SER A 27 2.04 15.66 6.15
CA SER A 27 2.03 17.11 6.31
C SER A 27 1.92 17.79 4.95
N PRO A 28 1.46 19.07 4.87
CA PRO A 28 1.46 19.83 3.63
C PRO A 28 2.87 19.86 3.00
N PHE A 29 2.93 19.81 1.67
CA PHE A 29 4.16 19.93 0.89
C PHE A 29 4.18 21.27 0.17
N ASN A 30 5.20 22.11 0.44
CA ASN A 30 5.40 23.43 -0.19
C ASN A 30 4.17 24.34 -0.18
N ASP A 31 3.44 24.41 0.95
CA ASP A 31 2.23 25.23 1.12
C ASP A 31 1.16 24.96 0.03
N SER A 32 1.11 23.75 -0.51
CA SER A 32 0.14 23.30 -1.50
C SER A 32 -0.83 22.27 -0.91
N ASP A 33 -1.81 21.84 -1.73
CA ASP A 33 -2.69 20.71 -1.39
C ASP A 33 -1.99 19.35 -1.45
N GLU A 34 -0.76 19.32 -1.94
CA GLU A 34 0.07 18.12 -1.94
C GLU A 34 0.58 17.81 -0.53
N VAL A 35 0.99 16.58 -0.32
CA VAL A 35 1.42 16.13 1.01
C VAL A 35 2.70 15.30 0.93
N LEU A 36 3.49 15.35 2.02
CA LEU A 36 4.65 14.51 2.22
C LEU A 36 4.48 13.68 3.49
N THR A 37 4.84 12.43 3.41
CA THR A 37 4.80 11.52 4.57
C THR A 37 6.09 11.64 5.37
N GLY A 38 5.95 11.87 6.67
CA GLY A 38 7.06 12.03 7.60
C GLY A 38 7.33 10.81 8.46
N GLY A 39 8.46 10.85 9.20
CA GLY A 39 8.83 9.85 10.19
C GLY A 39 10.14 9.12 9.93
N LEU A 40 11.05 9.71 9.14
CA LEU A 40 12.39 9.15 8.88
C LEU A 40 13.41 9.45 10.01
N GLU A 41 13.20 10.52 10.77
CA GLU A 41 14.22 11.13 11.66
C GLU A 41 14.77 10.17 12.73
N ASP A 42 13.92 9.27 13.22
CA ASP A 42 14.26 8.30 14.28
C ASP A 42 13.95 6.86 13.83
N LEU A 43 13.83 6.64 12.53
CA LEU A 43 13.30 5.38 11.99
C LEU A 43 14.25 4.20 12.23
N ASP A 44 15.55 4.41 12.16
CA ASP A 44 16.53 3.34 12.37
C ASP A 44 16.44 2.78 13.80
N GLU A 45 16.42 3.65 14.81
CA GLU A 45 16.28 3.26 16.21
C GLU A 45 14.95 2.54 16.47
N ARG A 46 13.84 3.06 15.92
CA ARG A 46 12.53 2.43 16.03
C ARG A 46 12.48 1.07 15.32
N CYS A 47 13.10 0.93 14.17
CA CYS A 47 13.18 -0.34 13.46
C CYS A 47 13.98 -1.39 14.25
N ALA A 48 15.09 -1.00 14.87
CA ALA A 48 15.85 -1.89 15.74
C ALA A 48 15.00 -2.40 16.93
N GLU A 49 14.24 -1.49 17.57
CA GLU A 49 13.31 -1.84 18.63
C GLU A 49 12.20 -2.80 18.13
N TYR A 50 11.52 -2.48 17.03
CA TYR A 50 10.45 -3.30 16.48
C TYR A 50 10.94 -4.69 16.07
N PHE A 51 12.12 -4.78 15.49
CA PHE A 51 12.73 -6.07 15.19
C PHE A 51 12.97 -6.89 16.46
N SER A 52 13.49 -6.27 17.54
CA SER A 52 13.70 -6.93 18.84
C SER A 52 12.39 -7.42 19.47
N LEU A 53 11.30 -6.71 19.23
CA LEU A 53 9.93 -7.08 19.66
C LEU A 53 9.31 -8.18 18.78
N GLY A 54 9.96 -8.58 17.69
CA GLY A 54 9.55 -9.69 16.83
C GLY A 54 8.89 -9.31 15.52
N ALA A 55 8.81 -8.02 15.16
CA ALA A 55 8.32 -7.58 13.86
C ALA A 55 9.19 -8.18 12.71
N LYS A 56 8.52 -8.58 11.62
CA LYS A 56 9.17 -9.18 10.44
C LYS A 56 9.09 -8.30 9.21
N PHE A 57 8.11 -7.42 9.15
CA PHE A 57 7.94 -6.45 8.07
C PHE A 57 7.40 -5.13 8.61
N THR A 58 7.56 -4.11 7.81
CA THR A 58 7.01 -2.77 8.11
C THR A 58 6.23 -2.25 6.91
N LYS A 59 5.43 -1.21 7.11
CA LYS A 59 4.70 -0.53 6.06
C LYS A 59 4.86 0.98 6.18
N TRP A 60 5.09 1.66 5.04
CA TRP A 60 5.11 3.11 4.90
C TRP A 60 4.26 3.54 3.73
N ARG A 61 3.33 4.45 3.95
CA ARG A 61 2.41 4.99 2.95
C ARG A 61 2.87 6.37 2.50
N ALA A 62 3.11 6.54 1.22
CA ALA A 62 3.18 7.84 0.55
C ALA A 62 1.84 8.13 -0.12
N VAL A 63 1.40 9.38 -0.09
CA VAL A 63 0.09 9.80 -0.61
C VAL A 63 0.29 10.80 -1.74
N ILE A 64 -0.25 10.47 -2.91
CA ILE A 64 -0.20 11.30 -4.12
C ILE A 64 -1.64 11.67 -4.50
N LYS A 65 -1.93 12.97 -4.54
CA LYS A 65 -3.22 13.50 -4.97
C LYS A 65 -3.19 13.85 -6.45
N ILE A 66 -4.33 13.64 -7.12
CA ILE A 66 -4.56 14.14 -8.49
C ILE A 66 -5.51 15.33 -8.41
N GLY A 67 -5.14 16.42 -9.11
CA GLY A 67 -5.93 17.64 -9.19
C GLY A 67 -5.42 18.58 -10.26
N GLU A 68 -5.91 19.83 -10.26
CA GLU A 68 -5.43 20.85 -11.20
C GLU A 68 -3.97 21.22 -10.88
N GLY A 69 -3.06 20.93 -11.81
CA GLY A 69 -1.63 21.20 -11.64
C GLY A 69 -0.89 20.26 -10.68
N ILE A 70 -1.55 19.27 -10.12
CA ILE A 70 -0.95 18.27 -9.22
C ILE A 70 -1.27 16.83 -9.68
N PRO A 71 -0.39 15.82 -9.36
CA PRO A 71 0.85 15.98 -8.58
C PRO A 71 1.95 16.70 -9.34
N THR A 72 2.74 17.51 -8.62
CA THR A 72 3.98 18.06 -9.14
C THR A 72 5.07 16.97 -9.15
N GLN A 73 6.04 17.07 -10.07
CA GLN A 73 7.16 16.13 -10.08
C GLN A 73 7.97 16.22 -8.78
N GLU A 74 8.10 17.41 -8.21
CA GLU A 74 8.79 17.62 -6.93
C GLU A 74 8.13 16.84 -5.79
N CYS A 75 6.81 16.84 -5.72
CA CYS A 75 6.07 16.07 -4.71
C CYS A 75 6.24 14.56 -4.91
N ILE A 76 6.16 14.09 -6.16
CA ILE A 76 6.41 12.68 -6.49
C ILE A 76 7.82 12.30 -6.06
N ASP A 77 8.83 13.07 -6.45
CA ASP A 77 10.23 12.80 -6.12
C ASP A 77 10.46 12.75 -4.61
N ALA A 78 9.93 13.72 -3.87
CA ALA A 78 10.07 13.76 -2.40
C ALA A 78 9.45 12.53 -1.73
N ASN A 79 8.23 12.14 -2.12
CA ASN A 79 7.55 10.98 -1.57
C ASN A 79 8.23 9.65 -1.96
N MET A 80 8.68 9.49 -3.20
CA MET A 80 9.35 8.27 -3.65
C MET A 80 10.75 8.16 -3.03
N LYS A 81 11.43 9.30 -2.82
CA LYS A 81 12.69 9.32 -2.06
C LYS A 81 12.47 8.88 -0.62
N ALA A 82 11.46 9.38 0.06
CA ALA A 82 11.14 8.97 1.44
C ALA A 82 10.85 7.47 1.51
N LEU A 83 10.12 6.89 0.55
CA LEU A 83 9.89 5.44 0.45
C LEU A 83 11.19 4.65 0.24
N ALA A 84 12.11 5.16 -0.58
CA ALA A 84 13.38 4.48 -0.84
C ALA A 84 14.32 4.54 0.38
N ASP A 85 14.40 5.68 1.06
CA ASP A 85 15.16 5.84 2.30
C ASP A 85 14.60 4.93 3.40
N TYR A 86 13.27 4.94 3.58
CA TYR A 86 12.58 4.02 4.49
C TYR A 86 12.90 2.56 4.20
N ALA A 87 12.80 2.14 2.94
CA ALA A 87 13.02 0.75 2.57
C ALA A 87 14.45 0.29 2.89
N LYS A 88 15.44 1.16 2.66
CA LYS A 88 16.83 0.87 3.01
C LYS A 88 17.03 0.69 4.51
N ILE A 89 16.52 1.62 5.32
CA ILE A 89 16.61 1.55 6.78
C ILE A 89 15.97 0.26 7.31
N VAL A 90 14.82 -0.11 6.80
CA VAL A 90 14.10 -1.34 7.21
C VAL A 90 14.89 -2.59 6.88
N GLN A 91 15.49 -2.68 5.70
CA GLN A 91 16.32 -3.83 5.31
C GLN A 91 17.61 -3.92 6.12
N ASP A 92 18.24 -2.80 6.46
CA ASP A 92 19.40 -2.77 7.34
C ASP A 92 19.05 -3.30 8.74
N ASN A 93 17.82 -3.12 9.18
CA ASN A 93 17.25 -3.69 10.41
C ASN A 93 16.64 -5.10 10.21
N LYS A 94 16.95 -5.81 9.14
CA LYS A 94 16.58 -7.22 8.87
C LYS A 94 15.08 -7.47 8.79
N MET A 95 14.30 -6.46 8.41
CA MET A 95 12.87 -6.56 8.15
C MET A 95 12.56 -6.35 6.67
N VAL A 96 11.38 -6.77 6.25
CA VAL A 96 10.87 -6.58 4.89
C VAL A 96 10.14 -5.24 4.81
N PRO A 97 10.55 -4.29 3.95
CA PRO A 97 9.77 -3.09 3.70
C PRO A 97 8.59 -3.37 2.78
N MET A 98 7.41 -2.91 3.16
CA MET A 98 6.24 -2.80 2.28
C MET A 98 6.10 -1.33 1.88
N VAL A 99 6.47 -1.01 0.64
CA VAL A 99 6.41 0.35 0.08
C VAL A 99 5.02 0.60 -0.50
N GLU A 100 4.35 1.66 -0.04
CA GLU A 100 2.96 1.97 -0.42
C GLU A 100 2.87 3.34 -1.10
N PRO A 101 3.19 3.44 -2.41
CA PRO A 101 2.93 4.63 -3.20
C PRO A 101 1.44 4.67 -3.58
N GLU A 102 0.62 5.39 -2.84
CA GLU A 102 -0.82 5.46 -3.08
C GLU A 102 -1.19 6.71 -3.86
N VAL A 103 -1.67 6.52 -5.08
CA VAL A 103 -2.39 7.54 -5.83
C VAL A 103 -3.85 7.49 -5.39
N LEU A 104 -4.36 8.60 -4.85
CA LEU A 104 -5.72 8.69 -4.34
C LEU A 104 -6.75 8.61 -5.46
N MET A 105 -7.89 8.00 -5.15
CA MET A 105 -9.04 7.91 -6.05
C MET A 105 -10.04 9.08 -5.88
N ASP A 106 -9.75 10.03 -5.00
CA ASP A 106 -10.59 11.21 -4.83
C ASP A 106 -10.50 12.12 -6.06
N GLY A 107 -11.63 12.72 -6.48
CA GLY A 107 -11.71 13.66 -7.59
C GLY A 107 -12.34 13.10 -8.87
N GLU A 108 -12.23 13.89 -9.94
CA GLU A 108 -12.93 13.65 -11.24
C GLU A 108 -12.04 13.03 -12.32
N HIS A 109 -10.82 12.59 -11.99
CA HIS A 109 -9.86 12.11 -12.96
C HIS A 109 -10.28 10.80 -13.62
N SER A 110 -9.88 10.61 -14.88
CA SER A 110 -10.10 9.36 -15.61
C SER A 110 -9.17 8.24 -15.14
N ALA A 111 -9.53 6.99 -15.43
CA ALA A 111 -8.63 5.85 -15.21
C ALA A 111 -7.30 6.01 -15.97
N GLN A 112 -7.30 6.66 -17.16
CA GLN A 112 -6.06 6.93 -17.88
C GLN A 112 -5.17 7.93 -17.13
N THR A 113 -5.73 8.98 -16.53
CA THR A 113 -4.97 9.92 -15.70
C THR A 113 -4.37 9.22 -14.48
N CYS A 114 -5.14 8.35 -13.82
CA CYS A 114 -4.65 7.52 -12.73
C CYS A 114 -3.51 6.60 -13.18
N PHE A 115 -3.63 6.00 -14.37
CA PHE A 115 -2.57 5.19 -14.98
C PHE A 115 -1.27 5.98 -15.15
N ASP A 116 -1.34 7.17 -15.76
CA ASP A 116 -0.17 7.99 -16.07
C ASP A 116 0.56 8.44 -14.80
N VAL A 117 -0.20 8.88 -13.78
CA VAL A 117 0.37 9.25 -12.48
C VAL A 117 0.96 8.05 -11.76
N THR A 118 0.27 6.91 -11.74
CA THR A 118 0.77 5.67 -11.13
C THR A 118 2.05 5.19 -11.82
N ALA A 119 2.12 5.25 -13.17
CA ALA A 119 3.31 4.89 -13.94
C ALA A 119 4.51 5.76 -13.54
N ASN A 120 4.31 7.08 -13.44
CA ASN A 120 5.36 8.01 -13.03
C ASN A 120 5.84 7.72 -11.59
N CYS A 121 4.91 7.51 -10.65
CA CYS A 121 5.26 7.15 -9.27
C CYS A 121 6.07 5.85 -9.19
N LEU A 122 5.63 4.79 -9.88
CA LEU A 122 6.32 3.50 -9.85
C LEU A 122 7.71 3.57 -10.49
N LYS A 123 7.83 4.22 -11.65
CA LYS A 123 9.12 4.42 -12.33
C LYS A 123 10.10 5.17 -11.44
N THR A 124 9.66 6.26 -10.82
CA THR A 124 10.47 7.08 -9.91
C THR A 124 10.87 6.27 -8.67
N LEU A 125 9.91 5.55 -8.06
CA LEU A 125 10.16 4.72 -6.88
C LEU A 125 11.24 3.66 -7.16
N PHE A 126 11.08 2.85 -8.20
CA PHE A 126 12.03 1.76 -8.46
C PHE A 126 13.41 2.27 -8.88
N SER A 127 13.49 3.43 -9.55
CA SER A 127 14.76 4.11 -9.79
C SER A 127 15.46 4.51 -8.49
N MET A 128 14.72 5.08 -7.52
CA MET A 128 15.26 5.50 -6.23
C MET A 128 15.60 4.32 -5.32
N LEU A 129 14.78 3.26 -5.31
CA LEU A 129 15.09 2.02 -4.59
C LEU A 129 16.42 1.41 -5.08
N ALA A 130 16.62 1.36 -6.39
CA ALA A 130 17.87 0.86 -6.98
C ALA A 130 19.06 1.76 -6.64
N ALA A 131 18.91 3.08 -6.72
CA ALA A 131 19.96 4.05 -6.36
C ALA A 131 20.37 3.95 -4.89
N ASN A 132 19.43 3.63 -3.99
CA ASN A 132 19.69 3.42 -2.55
C ASN A 132 20.21 2.00 -2.23
N GLY A 133 20.39 1.12 -3.23
CA GLY A 133 20.87 -0.23 -3.01
C GLY A 133 19.88 -1.13 -2.26
N VAL A 134 18.57 -0.86 -2.38
CA VAL A 134 17.52 -1.69 -1.78
C VAL A 134 17.42 -3.03 -2.52
N ASN A 135 17.37 -4.12 -1.78
CA ASN A 135 17.15 -5.44 -2.33
C ASN A 135 15.67 -5.62 -2.74
N ILE A 136 15.41 -5.57 -4.04
CA ILE A 136 14.05 -5.67 -4.59
C ILE A 136 13.42 -7.03 -4.30
N ARG A 137 14.20 -8.12 -4.27
CA ARG A 137 13.70 -9.47 -3.90
C ARG A 137 13.25 -9.57 -2.44
N GLY A 138 13.67 -8.64 -1.60
CA GLY A 138 13.26 -8.51 -0.19
C GLY A 138 12.27 -7.37 0.05
N THR A 139 11.53 -6.93 -0.96
CA THR A 139 10.60 -5.80 -0.90
C THR A 139 9.20 -6.21 -1.36
N ILE A 140 8.16 -5.72 -0.71
CA ILE A 140 6.76 -5.87 -1.12
C ILE A 140 6.25 -4.51 -1.61
N LEU A 141 5.61 -4.48 -2.77
CA LEU A 141 4.90 -3.32 -3.27
C LEU A 141 3.44 -3.36 -2.81
N LYS A 142 2.95 -2.24 -2.28
CA LYS A 142 1.52 -2.05 -1.97
C LYS A 142 0.96 -0.88 -2.79
N PRO A 143 0.59 -1.11 -4.07
CA PRO A 143 0.09 -0.05 -4.93
C PRO A 143 -1.43 0.11 -4.83
N ASN A 144 -1.93 1.25 -5.34
CA ASN A 144 -3.31 1.39 -5.74
C ASN A 144 -3.61 0.54 -6.99
N MET A 145 -4.89 0.27 -7.24
CA MET A 145 -5.38 -0.15 -8.55
C MET A 145 -5.61 1.08 -9.42
N VAL A 146 -5.54 0.94 -10.73
CA VAL A 146 -5.80 2.03 -11.68
C VAL A 146 -7.31 2.18 -11.85
N VAL A 147 -7.88 3.16 -11.16
CA VAL A 147 -9.34 3.41 -11.14
C VAL A 147 -9.65 4.84 -11.59
N SER A 148 -10.89 5.06 -12.03
CA SER A 148 -11.41 6.41 -12.20
C SER A 148 -11.57 7.08 -10.84
N GLY A 149 -11.47 8.40 -10.79
CA GLY A 149 -11.79 9.19 -9.60
C GLY A 149 -13.23 8.95 -9.14
N THR A 150 -13.46 9.07 -7.84
CA THR A 150 -14.79 8.81 -7.25
C THR A 150 -15.88 9.71 -7.80
N GLU A 151 -15.52 10.90 -8.27
CA GLU A 151 -16.42 11.92 -8.85
C GLU A 151 -16.38 11.95 -10.38
N ALA A 152 -15.59 11.06 -11.00
CA ALA A 152 -15.48 11.01 -12.46
C ALA A 152 -16.82 10.65 -13.11
N PRO A 153 -17.22 11.35 -14.19
CA PRO A 153 -18.48 11.12 -14.86
C PRO A 153 -18.57 9.73 -15.52
N VAL A 154 -17.42 9.12 -15.80
CA VAL A 154 -17.32 7.76 -16.36
C VAL A 154 -16.45 6.93 -15.45
N GLN A 155 -17.04 5.85 -14.93
CA GLN A 155 -16.32 4.89 -14.09
C GLN A 155 -15.82 3.72 -14.96
N ALA A 156 -14.53 3.42 -14.82
CA ALA A 156 -13.93 2.25 -15.48
C ALA A 156 -14.56 0.94 -14.95
N GLY A 157 -14.85 0.02 -15.83
CA GLY A 157 -15.37 -1.30 -15.45
C GLY A 157 -14.27 -2.22 -14.90
N VAL A 158 -14.70 -3.32 -14.25
CA VAL A 158 -13.78 -4.27 -13.57
C VAL A 158 -12.68 -4.78 -14.51
N GLN A 159 -13.04 -5.14 -15.75
CA GLN A 159 -12.06 -5.64 -16.72
C GLN A 159 -11.04 -4.56 -17.12
N GLU A 160 -11.49 -3.33 -17.36
CA GLU A 160 -10.63 -2.20 -17.71
C GLU A 160 -9.67 -1.86 -16.57
N VAL A 161 -10.16 -1.81 -15.34
CA VAL A 161 -9.31 -1.59 -14.15
C VAL A 161 -8.24 -2.68 -14.04
N ALA A 162 -8.62 -3.94 -14.21
CA ALA A 162 -7.68 -5.05 -14.14
C ALA A 162 -6.60 -4.95 -15.23
N GLU A 163 -6.98 -4.69 -16.49
CA GLU A 163 -6.07 -4.58 -17.61
C GLU A 163 -5.11 -3.39 -17.47
N LEU A 164 -5.62 -2.20 -17.12
CA LEU A 164 -4.80 -1.01 -16.91
C LEU A 164 -3.85 -1.19 -15.73
N THR A 165 -4.32 -1.78 -14.63
CA THR A 165 -3.48 -2.03 -13.46
C THR A 165 -2.36 -3.02 -13.79
N LEU A 166 -2.66 -4.13 -14.46
CA LEU A 166 -1.64 -5.07 -14.88
C LEU A 166 -0.65 -4.48 -15.88
N LYS A 167 -1.13 -3.62 -16.79
CA LYS A 167 -0.30 -2.94 -17.77
C LYS A 167 0.71 -2.03 -17.05
N VAL A 168 0.25 -1.15 -16.17
CA VAL A 168 1.16 -0.22 -15.47
C VAL A 168 2.19 -0.96 -14.62
N LEU A 169 1.80 -2.07 -13.98
CA LEU A 169 2.73 -2.89 -13.21
C LEU A 169 3.78 -3.58 -14.10
N LYS A 170 3.37 -4.21 -15.21
CA LYS A 170 4.29 -4.89 -16.13
C LYS A 170 5.30 -3.93 -16.77
N GLU A 171 4.92 -2.68 -17.00
CA GLU A 171 5.77 -1.67 -17.61
C GLU A 171 6.78 -1.03 -16.64
N ASN A 172 6.46 -1.00 -15.32
CA ASN A 172 7.21 -0.18 -14.37
C ASN A 172 7.74 -0.94 -13.14
N VAL A 173 7.35 -2.19 -12.92
CA VAL A 173 7.77 -2.96 -11.73
C VAL A 173 8.75 -4.06 -12.13
N PRO A 174 9.94 -4.14 -11.52
CA PRO A 174 10.91 -5.21 -11.78
C PRO A 174 10.32 -6.60 -11.53
N SER A 175 10.60 -7.54 -12.43
CA SER A 175 10.08 -8.91 -12.36
C SER A 175 10.57 -9.71 -11.14
N GLU A 176 11.67 -9.29 -10.55
CA GLU A 176 12.27 -9.90 -9.35
C GLU A 176 11.66 -9.43 -8.02
N LEU A 177 10.70 -8.51 -8.03
CA LEU A 177 10.00 -8.08 -6.81
C LEU A 177 9.36 -9.29 -6.10
N ALA A 178 9.43 -9.33 -4.77
CA ALA A 178 8.92 -10.46 -3.98
C ALA A 178 7.41 -10.69 -4.13
N GLY A 179 6.63 -9.62 -4.24
CA GLY A 179 5.17 -9.71 -4.41
C GLY A 179 4.48 -8.36 -4.35
N ILE A 180 3.20 -8.38 -4.71
CA ILE A 180 2.34 -7.20 -4.76
C ILE A 180 1.11 -7.45 -3.90
N ALA A 181 0.83 -6.55 -2.95
CA ALA A 181 -0.33 -6.59 -2.08
C ALA A 181 -1.13 -5.29 -2.20
N PHE A 182 -2.19 -5.28 -2.98
CA PHE A 182 -2.97 -4.07 -3.28
C PHE A 182 -3.62 -3.44 -2.05
N LEU A 183 -3.67 -2.11 -2.02
CA LEU A 183 -4.58 -1.38 -1.14
C LEU A 183 -6.00 -1.35 -1.74
N SER A 184 -7.02 -1.11 -0.92
CA SER A 184 -8.39 -0.93 -1.40
C SER A 184 -8.73 0.51 -1.79
N GLY A 185 -8.01 1.50 -1.26
CA GLY A 185 -8.09 2.93 -1.66
C GLY A 185 -9.44 3.61 -1.44
N GLY A 186 -10.37 3.00 -0.69
CA GLY A 186 -11.73 3.51 -0.52
C GLY A 186 -12.78 2.81 -1.39
N GLN A 187 -12.38 1.88 -2.26
CA GLN A 187 -13.31 0.97 -2.94
C GLN A 187 -14.11 0.14 -1.93
N SER A 188 -15.31 -0.30 -2.30
CA SER A 188 -16.03 -1.28 -1.48
C SER A 188 -15.23 -2.59 -1.38
N ASP A 189 -15.51 -3.37 -0.35
CA ASP A 189 -14.91 -4.70 -0.13
C ASP A 189 -15.15 -5.63 -1.33
N LEU A 190 -16.37 -5.63 -1.87
CA LEU A 190 -16.74 -6.42 -3.03
C LEU A 190 -15.96 -5.98 -4.28
N LEU A 191 -15.98 -4.69 -4.62
CA LEU A 191 -15.35 -4.17 -5.83
C LEU A 191 -13.82 -4.35 -5.82
N ALA A 192 -13.17 -4.09 -4.68
CA ALA A 192 -11.73 -4.32 -4.54
C ALA A 192 -11.38 -5.81 -4.74
N THR A 193 -12.25 -6.71 -4.30
CA THR A 193 -12.07 -8.15 -4.47
C THR A 193 -12.30 -8.59 -5.92
N GLU A 194 -13.33 -8.04 -6.58
CA GLU A 194 -13.63 -8.31 -8.00
C GLU A 194 -12.47 -7.86 -8.90
N HIS A 195 -11.88 -6.68 -8.66
CA HIS A 195 -10.72 -6.21 -9.39
C HIS A 195 -9.51 -7.16 -9.21
N LEU A 196 -9.22 -7.56 -7.97
CA LEU A 196 -8.13 -8.47 -7.69
C LEU A 196 -8.33 -9.85 -8.32
N ASP A 197 -9.56 -10.38 -8.26
CA ASP A 197 -9.92 -11.64 -8.90
C ASP A 197 -9.75 -11.57 -10.43
N ALA A 198 -10.20 -10.49 -11.06
CA ALA A 198 -10.04 -10.26 -12.49
C ALA A 198 -8.55 -10.22 -12.89
N MET A 199 -7.69 -9.52 -12.13
CA MET A 199 -6.26 -9.50 -12.36
C MET A 199 -5.61 -10.89 -12.24
N ASN A 200 -5.98 -11.66 -11.22
CA ASN A 200 -5.47 -13.02 -11.04
C ASN A 200 -5.95 -13.98 -12.15
N LYS A 201 -7.17 -13.80 -12.67
CA LYS A 201 -7.71 -14.59 -13.81
C LYS A 201 -6.99 -14.30 -15.11
N ILE A 202 -6.56 -13.06 -15.36
CA ILE A 202 -5.73 -12.72 -16.53
C ILE A 202 -4.41 -13.48 -16.46
N GLY A 203 -3.76 -13.56 -15.30
CA GLY A 203 -2.56 -14.36 -15.05
C GLY A 203 -1.34 -13.91 -15.84
N GLY A 204 -0.35 -14.83 -15.97
CA GLY A 204 0.89 -14.57 -16.72
C GLY A 204 1.76 -13.46 -16.09
N LEU A 205 1.81 -13.41 -14.77
CA LEU A 205 2.49 -12.39 -13.99
C LEU A 205 3.75 -12.95 -13.35
N PRO A 206 4.84 -12.17 -13.25
CA PRO A 206 6.06 -12.61 -12.58
C PRO A 206 5.92 -12.59 -11.05
N TRP A 207 4.94 -11.87 -10.51
CA TRP A 207 4.71 -11.71 -9.07
C TRP A 207 3.40 -12.36 -8.64
N PRO A 208 3.33 -12.88 -7.40
CA PRO A 208 2.05 -13.17 -6.77
C PRO A 208 1.31 -11.87 -6.48
N LEU A 209 0.00 -11.85 -6.78
CA LEU A 209 -0.90 -10.75 -6.42
C LEU A 209 -1.77 -11.15 -5.24
N SER A 210 -1.81 -10.27 -4.24
CA SER A 210 -2.60 -10.43 -3.03
C SER A 210 -3.16 -9.08 -2.58
N PHE A 211 -3.69 -9.01 -1.38
CA PHE A 211 -4.30 -7.82 -0.82
C PHE A 211 -3.68 -7.44 0.53
N SER A 212 -3.70 -6.15 0.83
CA SER A 212 -3.42 -5.58 2.14
C SER A 212 -4.50 -4.54 2.45
N TYR A 213 -5.73 -5.03 2.62
CA TYR A 213 -6.90 -4.20 2.87
C TYR A 213 -7.04 -3.90 4.36
N GLY A 214 -7.40 -2.66 4.69
CA GLY A 214 -7.77 -2.26 6.03
C GLY A 214 -9.31 -2.31 6.19
N ARG A 215 -9.97 -1.19 5.86
CA ARG A 215 -11.42 -1.04 6.00
C ARG A 215 -12.20 -2.09 5.21
N ALA A 216 -11.84 -2.35 3.97
CA ALA A 216 -12.53 -3.33 3.12
C ALA A 216 -12.49 -4.77 3.68
N LEU A 217 -11.48 -5.11 4.48
CA LEU A 217 -11.40 -6.43 5.13
C LEU A 217 -12.18 -6.48 6.46
N GLN A 218 -12.11 -5.41 7.24
CA GLN A 218 -12.57 -5.41 8.63
C GLN A 218 -13.97 -4.85 8.83
N GLN A 219 -14.43 -3.97 7.95
CA GLN A 219 -15.65 -3.20 8.16
C GLN A 219 -16.92 -4.05 8.27
N PRO A 220 -17.14 -5.11 7.48
CA PRO A 220 -18.30 -5.99 7.66
C PRO A 220 -18.31 -6.65 9.04
N ALA A 221 -17.17 -7.19 9.48
CA ALA A 221 -17.04 -7.82 10.78
C ALA A 221 -17.25 -6.82 11.93
N LEU A 222 -16.67 -5.61 11.82
CA LEU A 222 -16.86 -4.55 12.83
C LEU A 222 -18.31 -4.08 12.92
N LYS A 223 -19.00 -3.97 11.78
CA LYS A 223 -20.42 -3.62 11.73
C LYS A 223 -21.31 -4.70 12.36
N ALA A 224 -21.00 -5.98 12.13
CA ALA A 224 -21.71 -7.07 12.75
C ALA A 224 -21.47 -7.14 14.26
N TRP A 225 -20.23 -6.94 14.67
CA TRP A 225 -19.85 -6.99 16.10
C TRP A 225 -20.45 -5.85 16.93
N MET A 226 -20.41 -4.60 16.43
CA MET A 226 -20.89 -3.37 17.11
C MET A 226 -20.31 -3.19 18.52
N GLY A 227 -19.17 -3.81 18.85
CA GLY A 227 -18.58 -3.77 20.19
C GLY A 227 -19.32 -4.61 21.24
N GLN A 228 -20.28 -5.45 20.85
CA GLN A 228 -21.11 -6.26 21.75
C GLN A 228 -20.59 -7.69 21.81
N SER A 229 -20.35 -8.20 23.03
CA SER A 229 -19.89 -9.59 23.24
C SER A 229 -20.86 -10.63 22.65
N ASP A 230 -22.15 -10.37 22.71
CA ASP A 230 -23.21 -11.28 22.22
C ASP A 230 -23.19 -11.41 20.69
N ASN A 231 -22.60 -10.44 20.00
CA ASN A 231 -22.48 -10.42 18.55
C ASN A 231 -21.19 -11.09 18.01
N LEU A 232 -20.33 -11.62 18.87
CA LEU A 232 -19.06 -12.22 18.44
C LEU A 232 -19.25 -13.36 17.45
N SER A 233 -20.33 -14.14 17.57
CA SER A 233 -20.64 -15.22 16.62
C SER A 233 -20.98 -14.73 15.21
N LEU A 234 -21.36 -13.46 15.04
CA LEU A 234 -21.72 -12.86 13.76
C LEU A 234 -20.49 -12.41 12.96
N ILE A 235 -19.31 -12.35 13.58
CA ILE A 235 -18.06 -11.92 12.92
C ILE A 235 -17.55 -12.97 11.92
N HIS A 236 -17.98 -14.20 12.05
CA HIS A 236 -17.55 -15.35 11.22
C HIS A 236 -18.43 -15.59 9.99
N ILE A 237 -19.08 -14.56 9.49
CA ILE A 237 -19.94 -14.65 8.30
C ILE A 237 -19.07 -14.58 7.04
#